data_c046c19b98363128fddb49a4a6c8727e
#
_entry.id   c046c19b98363128fddb49a4a6c8727e
#
_cell.length_a   1.000
_cell.length_b   1.000
_cell.length_c   1.000
_cell.angle_alpha   90.00
_cell.angle_beta   90.00
_cell.angle_gamma   90.00
#
_symmetry.space_group_name_H-M   'P 1'
#
loop_
_entity.id
_entity.type
_entity.pdbx_description
1 polymer ?
#
loop_
_entity_poly.entity_id
_entity_poly.type
_entity_poly.pdbx_seq_one_letter_code
_entity_poly.pdbx_strand_id
1 'polypeptide(L)'
;MVFSSASFLIFFLPCLLVLYFLVPQRCRYLRNLVLLAFSRAFYACGGPKFLLLMLLSIAINYAGGLLAGPAHRPRTRRLGMTLAVVLGLALLGWFKYAGFFGEMLHALLPVVPVPQVTLPIGISFFTFQGLSYVIDVYRGDAAVQRDPLKLALYIAFFPQLVAGPIVRYTTVAEEIDERHESVSEFSAGAVRFLFGLGKKMLLANAVARIADAAFAAVMPSVLFAWLGAVAYTFQIYFDFSAYSDMAIGLGRMFGFHFLENFNYPYVARSVTEFWRRWHISLSTWFRDYVYIPLGGNRCSRARNVWNLLVVWFLTGMWHGASWNFIAWGLWFFVLLVGEKLLWGKALERLPSLVRHAYAMVLVVFSWVLFRAETLTAAAAYFAAMFGSSGVWCGSRVVYYALEFWPELLCCCIAALPVKQWLETALQKRDAAPARAVLTWGPKLAAMALLACSYCKLVTGSFNPFIYFRF
;
A
#
# COMPACT_ATOMS: atom_id res chain seq x y z
N MET A 1 -9.56 4.38 13.04
CA MET A 1 -10.24 3.06 12.89
C MET A 1 -9.51 2.25 11.83
N VAL A 2 -9.40 0.91 11.97
CA VAL A 2 -8.82 0.02 10.94
C VAL A 2 -9.85 -1.03 10.52
N PHE A 3 -9.74 -1.55 9.28
CA PHE A 3 -10.72 -2.50 8.74
C PHE A 3 -10.78 -3.83 9.52
N SER A 4 -9.70 -4.22 10.16
CA SER A 4 -9.62 -5.41 11.01
C SER A 4 -9.97 -5.16 12.50
N SER A 5 -10.64 -4.05 12.83
CA SER A 5 -11.10 -3.78 14.19
C SER A 5 -12.54 -4.22 14.40
N ALA A 6 -12.88 -4.59 15.64
CA ALA A 6 -14.25 -4.94 16.03
C ALA A 6 -15.23 -3.80 15.76
N SER A 7 -14.84 -2.55 16.08
CA SER A 7 -15.65 -1.37 15.82
C SER A 7 -16.00 -1.20 14.34
N PHE A 8 -15.06 -1.50 13.44
CA PHE A 8 -15.31 -1.44 12.02
C PHE A 8 -16.24 -2.56 11.55
N LEU A 9 -15.95 -3.81 11.94
CA LEU A 9 -16.67 -5.00 11.43
C LEU A 9 -18.08 -5.12 11.99
N ILE A 10 -18.29 -4.76 13.27
CA ILE A 10 -19.58 -4.99 13.96
C ILE A 10 -20.49 -3.77 13.90
N PHE A 11 -19.94 -2.57 13.87
CA PHE A 11 -20.76 -1.35 13.92
C PHE A 11 -20.67 -0.53 12.64
N PHE A 12 -19.47 -0.10 12.26
CA PHE A 12 -19.31 0.86 11.17
C PHE A 12 -19.77 0.29 9.82
N LEU A 13 -19.25 -0.87 9.43
CA LEU A 13 -19.57 -1.47 8.12
C LEU A 13 -21.04 -1.90 8.01
N PRO A 14 -21.64 -2.61 8.97
CA PRO A 14 -23.07 -2.95 8.90
C PRO A 14 -23.98 -1.71 8.86
N CYS A 15 -23.71 -0.70 9.69
CA CYS A 15 -24.48 0.53 9.68
C CYS A 15 -24.39 1.26 8.32
N LEU A 16 -23.18 1.36 7.76
CA LEU A 16 -22.99 1.92 6.43
C LEU A 16 -23.73 1.13 5.35
N LEU A 17 -23.65 -0.21 5.35
CA LEU A 17 -24.32 -1.05 4.38
C LEU A 17 -25.83 -0.87 4.44
N VAL A 18 -26.41 -0.91 5.63
CA VAL A 18 -27.86 -0.69 5.83
C VAL A 18 -28.28 0.66 5.28
N LEU A 19 -27.63 1.74 5.70
CA LEU A 19 -27.99 3.09 5.27
C LEU A 19 -27.76 3.30 3.78
N TYR A 20 -26.69 2.75 3.21
CA TYR A 20 -26.41 2.87 1.80
C TYR A 20 -27.45 2.16 0.91
N PHE A 21 -27.81 0.92 1.26
CA PHE A 21 -28.77 0.15 0.46
C PHE A 21 -30.24 0.50 0.73
N LEU A 22 -30.56 1.18 1.83
CA LEU A 22 -31.86 1.80 2.04
C LEU A 22 -32.15 2.94 1.04
N VAL A 23 -31.11 3.62 0.57
CA VAL A 23 -31.25 4.67 -0.46
C VAL A 23 -31.49 3.99 -1.82
N PRO A 24 -32.58 4.33 -2.56
CA PRO A 24 -32.82 3.78 -3.88
C PRO A 24 -31.68 4.06 -4.87
N GLN A 25 -31.40 3.11 -5.80
CA GLN A 25 -30.34 3.25 -6.81
C GLN A 25 -30.49 4.53 -7.66
N ARG A 26 -31.71 4.94 -7.96
CA ARG A 26 -32.00 6.18 -8.70
C ARG A 26 -31.55 7.45 -7.98
N CYS A 27 -31.38 7.40 -6.66
CA CYS A 27 -30.91 8.51 -5.84
C CYS A 27 -29.37 8.47 -5.66
N ARG A 28 -28.62 8.38 -6.77
CA ARG A 28 -27.16 8.23 -6.80
C ARG A 28 -26.44 9.28 -5.96
N TYR A 29 -26.87 10.52 -6.08
CA TYR A 29 -26.29 11.61 -5.32
C TYR A 29 -26.40 11.42 -3.80
N LEU A 30 -27.56 10.97 -3.31
CA LEU A 30 -27.75 10.68 -1.89
C LEU A 30 -26.88 9.50 -1.42
N ARG A 31 -26.72 8.45 -2.27
CA ARG A 31 -25.75 7.36 -1.99
C ARG A 31 -24.32 7.89 -1.85
N ASN A 32 -23.92 8.82 -2.70
CA ASN A 32 -22.60 9.46 -2.61
C ASN A 32 -22.45 10.28 -1.32
N LEU A 33 -23.49 10.98 -0.88
CA LEU A 33 -23.48 11.70 0.39
C LEU A 33 -23.36 10.77 1.60
N VAL A 34 -24.04 9.62 1.60
CA VAL A 34 -23.89 8.60 2.64
C VAL A 34 -22.44 8.12 2.69
N LEU A 35 -21.84 7.74 1.54
CA LEU A 35 -20.43 7.31 1.50
C LEU A 35 -19.49 8.43 1.98
N LEU A 36 -19.73 9.67 1.59
CA LEU A 36 -18.91 10.81 2.01
C LEU A 36 -19.02 11.07 3.52
N ALA A 37 -20.22 11.01 4.08
CA ALA A 37 -20.46 11.21 5.51
C ALA A 37 -19.73 10.13 6.34
N PHE A 38 -19.87 8.87 5.95
CA PHE A 38 -19.17 7.75 6.60
C PHE A 38 -17.66 7.82 6.40
N SER A 39 -17.16 8.24 5.24
CA SER A 39 -15.72 8.43 5.00
C SER A 39 -15.14 9.49 5.92
N ARG A 40 -15.84 10.60 6.13
CA ARG A 40 -15.45 11.65 7.08
C ARG A 40 -15.47 11.15 8.53
N ALA A 41 -16.52 10.40 8.91
CA ALA A 41 -16.60 9.79 10.24
C ALA A 41 -15.47 8.80 10.47
N PHE A 42 -15.15 7.94 9.48
CA PHE A 42 -14.03 7.01 9.52
C PHE A 42 -12.70 7.74 9.75
N TYR A 43 -12.46 8.84 9.02
CA TYR A 43 -11.24 9.64 9.14
C TYR A 43 -11.17 10.38 10.48
N ALA A 44 -12.27 10.95 10.95
CA ALA A 44 -12.35 11.66 12.22
C ALA A 44 -12.03 10.78 13.44
N CYS A 45 -12.30 9.45 13.35
CA CYS A 45 -11.87 8.48 14.38
C CYS A 45 -10.35 8.39 14.52
N GLY A 46 -9.57 8.80 13.53
CA GLY A 46 -8.09 8.87 13.58
C GLY A 46 -7.55 10.17 14.17
N GLY A 47 -8.42 11.15 14.40
CA GLY A 47 -8.08 12.46 14.97
C GLY A 47 -8.90 13.57 14.31
N PRO A 48 -9.91 14.15 14.98
CA PRO A 48 -10.85 15.11 14.38
C PRO A 48 -10.16 16.37 13.85
N LYS A 49 -9.04 16.79 14.46
CA LYS A 49 -8.24 17.94 13.98
C LYS A 49 -7.70 17.76 12.55
N PHE A 50 -7.44 16.51 12.13
CA PHE A 50 -6.93 16.22 10.79
C PHE A 50 -8.02 16.25 9.71
N LEU A 51 -9.30 16.23 10.10
CA LEU A 51 -10.41 16.42 9.16
C LEU A 51 -10.34 17.78 8.47
N LEU A 52 -9.98 18.83 9.22
CA LEU A 52 -9.81 20.18 8.65
C LEU A 52 -8.67 20.20 7.61
N LEU A 53 -7.58 19.49 7.87
CA LEU A 53 -6.48 19.38 6.90
C LEU A 53 -6.92 18.67 5.62
N MET A 54 -7.68 17.58 5.75
CA MET A 54 -8.22 16.87 4.58
C MET A 54 -9.19 17.77 3.78
N LEU A 55 -10.05 18.52 4.47
CA LEU A 55 -10.97 19.49 3.82
C LEU A 55 -10.18 20.61 3.12
N LEU A 56 -9.11 21.11 3.72
CA LEU A 56 -8.22 22.09 3.09
C LEU A 56 -7.56 21.49 1.83
N SER A 57 -7.06 20.26 1.90
CA SER A 57 -6.50 19.56 0.73
C SER A 57 -7.53 19.40 -0.38
N ILE A 58 -8.78 19.02 -0.04
CA ILE A 58 -9.89 18.93 -1.01
C ILE A 58 -10.14 20.29 -1.66
N ALA A 59 -10.21 21.37 -0.88
CA ALA A 59 -10.45 22.72 -1.38
C ALA A 59 -9.33 23.19 -2.33
N ILE A 60 -8.06 22.93 -1.99
CA ILE A 60 -6.91 23.24 -2.84
C ILE A 60 -7.01 22.49 -4.19
N ASN A 61 -7.27 21.18 -4.16
CA ASN A 61 -7.38 20.39 -5.37
C ASN A 61 -8.63 20.73 -6.19
N TYR A 62 -9.74 21.08 -5.55
CA TYR A 62 -10.95 21.54 -6.23
C TYR A 62 -10.71 22.85 -6.97
N ALA A 63 -10.19 23.87 -6.28
CA ALA A 63 -9.87 25.17 -6.89
C ALA A 63 -8.81 25.02 -7.98
N GLY A 64 -7.75 24.22 -7.73
CA GLY A 64 -6.72 23.91 -8.71
C GLY A 64 -7.27 23.22 -9.96
N GLY A 65 -8.17 22.25 -9.80
CA GLY A 65 -8.83 21.55 -10.91
C GLY A 65 -9.73 22.47 -11.73
N LEU A 66 -10.51 23.34 -11.08
CA LEU A 66 -11.30 24.36 -11.79
C LEU A 66 -10.41 25.27 -12.64
N LEU A 67 -9.34 25.81 -12.06
CA LEU A 67 -8.42 26.72 -12.75
C LEU A 67 -7.60 26.00 -13.85
N ALA A 68 -7.25 24.74 -13.66
CA ALA A 68 -6.51 23.94 -14.64
C ALA A 68 -7.36 23.50 -15.86
N GLY A 69 -8.68 23.64 -15.76
CA GLY A 69 -9.63 23.22 -16.79
C GLY A 69 -9.51 23.98 -18.11
N PRO A 70 -10.02 23.37 -19.21
CA PRO A 70 -9.84 23.89 -20.58
C PRO A 70 -10.57 25.22 -20.84
N ALA A 71 -11.51 25.62 -20.00
CA ALA A 71 -12.23 26.89 -20.13
C ALA A 71 -11.35 28.12 -19.87
N HIS A 72 -10.15 27.95 -19.29
CA HIS A 72 -9.27 29.05 -18.94
C HIS A 72 -8.11 29.21 -19.92
N ARG A 73 -7.50 30.42 -19.92
CA ARG A 73 -6.29 30.71 -20.70
C ARG A 73 -5.11 29.82 -20.29
N PRO A 74 -4.17 29.47 -21.17
CA PRO A 74 -3.03 28.56 -20.85
C PRO A 74 -2.23 28.98 -19.62
N ARG A 75 -2.02 30.29 -19.40
CA ARG A 75 -1.34 30.84 -18.22
C ARG A 75 -2.11 30.54 -16.92
N THR A 76 -3.43 30.75 -16.91
CA THR A 76 -4.29 30.44 -15.75
C THR A 76 -4.31 28.95 -15.46
N ARG A 77 -4.42 28.12 -16.50
CA ARG A 77 -4.39 26.66 -16.36
C ARG A 77 -3.10 26.19 -15.70
N ARG A 78 -1.95 26.68 -16.21
CA ARG A 78 -0.63 26.34 -15.64
C ARG A 78 -0.51 26.84 -14.20
N LEU A 79 -0.94 28.05 -13.90
CA LEU A 79 -0.91 28.63 -12.55
C LEU A 79 -1.76 27.80 -11.58
N GLY A 80 -2.99 27.47 -11.95
CA GLY A 80 -3.90 26.65 -11.11
C GLY A 80 -3.31 25.30 -10.78
N MET A 81 -2.79 24.58 -11.78
CA MET A 81 -2.10 23.30 -11.57
C MET A 81 -0.86 23.47 -10.69
N THR A 82 0.02 24.45 -10.96
CA THR A 82 1.24 24.66 -10.21
C THR A 82 0.96 25.03 -8.75
N LEU A 83 0.00 25.92 -8.49
CA LEU A 83 -0.37 26.29 -7.12
C LEU A 83 -0.93 25.08 -6.34
N ALA A 84 -1.82 24.28 -6.93
CA ALA A 84 -2.35 23.12 -6.26
C ALA A 84 -1.25 22.08 -5.94
N VAL A 85 -0.32 21.85 -6.87
CA VAL A 85 0.82 20.95 -6.66
C VAL A 85 1.74 21.48 -5.54
N VAL A 86 2.12 22.76 -5.60
CA VAL A 86 3.01 23.37 -4.59
C VAL A 86 2.37 23.36 -3.22
N LEU A 87 1.10 23.76 -3.09
CA LEU A 87 0.39 23.78 -1.81
C LEU A 87 0.17 22.35 -1.26
N GLY A 88 -0.19 21.40 -2.11
CA GLY A 88 -0.35 20.00 -1.70
C GLY A 88 0.96 19.38 -1.21
N LEU A 89 2.06 19.62 -1.93
CA LEU A 89 3.41 19.18 -1.52
C LEU A 89 3.93 19.93 -0.29
N ALA A 90 3.59 21.21 -0.13
CA ALA A 90 3.95 21.98 1.07
C ALA A 90 3.24 21.45 2.32
N LEU A 91 1.95 21.12 2.22
CA LEU A 91 1.23 20.46 3.31
C LEU A 91 1.84 19.11 3.67
N LEU A 92 2.08 18.26 2.68
CA LEU A 92 2.76 16.97 2.90
C LEU A 92 4.14 17.19 3.50
N GLY A 93 4.90 18.15 2.98
CA GLY A 93 6.24 18.50 3.43
C GLY A 93 6.26 18.91 4.90
N TRP A 94 5.36 19.78 5.31
CA TRP A 94 5.27 20.23 6.68
C TRP A 94 4.94 19.09 7.65
N PHE A 95 3.87 18.35 7.37
CA PHE A 95 3.43 17.31 8.30
C PHE A 95 4.33 16.09 8.33
N LYS A 96 5.02 15.77 7.24
CA LYS A 96 5.84 14.55 7.16
C LYS A 96 7.33 14.81 7.41
N TYR A 97 7.87 15.95 6.98
CA TYR A 97 9.32 16.16 6.94
C TYR A 97 9.82 17.30 7.82
N ALA A 98 8.95 18.14 8.39
CA ALA A 98 9.40 19.27 9.21
C ALA A 98 10.21 18.82 10.44
N GLY A 99 9.82 17.72 11.11
CA GLY A 99 10.59 17.15 12.21
C GLY A 99 11.97 16.68 11.76
N PHE A 100 12.04 15.88 10.69
CA PHE A 100 13.29 15.33 10.16
C PHE A 100 14.29 16.42 9.74
N PHE A 101 13.85 17.41 8.97
CA PHE A 101 14.70 18.54 8.60
C PHE A 101 15.01 19.44 9.79
N GLY A 102 14.06 19.57 10.74
CA GLY A 102 14.28 20.30 11.99
C GLY A 102 15.39 19.67 12.85
N GLU A 103 15.40 18.33 12.97
CA GLU A 103 16.47 17.59 13.67
C GLU A 103 17.83 17.79 13.00
N MET A 104 17.88 17.71 11.66
CA MET A 104 19.12 17.95 10.91
C MET A 104 19.63 19.39 11.12
N LEU A 105 18.72 20.37 11.09
CA LEU A 105 19.07 21.76 11.27
C LEU A 105 19.50 22.05 12.72
N HIS A 106 18.81 21.46 13.68
CA HIS A 106 19.17 21.56 15.12
C HIS A 106 20.53 20.95 15.41
N ALA A 107 20.90 19.84 14.75
CA ALA A 107 22.23 19.24 14.87
C ALA A 107 23.35 20.16 14.37
N LEU A 108 23.07 21.02 13.37
CA LEU A 108 24.00 22.02 12.85
C LEU A 108 23.96 23.33 13.65
N LEU A 109 22.74 23.72 14.05
CA LEU A 109 22.44 24.98 14.75
C LEU A 109 21.52 24.70 15.94
N PRO A 110 22.05 24.40 17.13
CA PRO A 110 21.28 24.00 18.32
C PRO A 110 20.22 25.01 18.79
N VAL A 111 20.32 26.26 18.34
CA VAL A 111 19.32 27.32 18.62
C VAL A 111 18.00 27.12 17.90
N VAL A 112 17.97 26.35 16.80
CA VAL A 112 16.76 26.11 16.00
C VAL A 112 15.90 25.04 16.69
N PRO A 113 14.62 25.33 17.03
CA PRO A 113 13.75 24.34 17.65
C PRO A 113 13.33 23.27 16.64
N VAL A 114 13.21 22.01 17.10
CA VAL A 114 12.69 20.90 16.30
C VAL A 114 11.15 20.95 16.33
N PRO A 115 10.47 21.10 15.19
CA PRO A 115 9.01 21.10 15.14
C PRO A 115 8.40 19.76 15.57
N GLN A 116 7.53 19.77 16.56
CA GLN A 116 6.78 18.60 17.02
C GLN A 116 5.50 18.47 16.23
N VAL A 117 5.54 17.75 15.10
CA VAL A 117 4.41 17.61 14.19
C VAL A 117 3.87 16.18 14.22
N THR A 118 2.58 16.02 14.54
CA THR A 118 1.92 14.71 14.46
C THR A 118 1.51 14.43 13.02
N LEU A 119 1.96 13.31 12.47
CA LEU A 119 1.65 12.90 11.09
C LEU A 119 0.16 12.51 10.96
N PRO A 120 -0.63 13.16 10.09
CA PRO A 120 -2.00 12.76 9.80
C PRO A 120 -2.04 11.45 9.02
N ILE A 121 -2.86 10.52 9.49
CA ILE A 121 -3.01 9.21 8.82
C ILE A 121 -3.50 9.44 7.38
N GLY A 122 -2.85 8.78 6.40
CA GLY A 122 -3.26 8.82 5.00
C GLY A 122 -2.89 10.08 4.22
N ILE A 123 -2.18 11.07 4.83
CA ILE A 123 -1.83 12.33 4.15
C ILE A 123 -1.08 12.07 2.82
N SER A 124 -0.17 11.11 2.78
CA SER A 124 0.57 10.76 1.55
C SER A 124 -0.35 10.24 0.45
N PHE A 125 -1.39 9.47 0.81
CA PHE A 125 -2.32 8.88 -0.14
C PHE A 125 -3.27 9.93 -0.72
N PHE A 126 -3.99 10.68 0.12
CA PHE A 126 -4.94 11.68 -0.39
C PHE A 126 -4.24 12.86 -1.08
N THR A 127 -3.00 13.20 -0.70
CA THR A 127 -2.20 14.18 -1.44
C THR A 127 -1.92 13.66 -2.85
N PHE A 128 -1.43 12.43 -3.03
CA PHE A 128 -1.14 11.87 -4.34
C PHE A 128 -2.40 11.73 -5.22
N GLN A 129 -3.53 11.38 -4.63
CA GLN A 129 -4.83 11.35 -5.32
C GLN A 129 -5.23 12.75 -5.82
N GLY A 130 -5.18 13.75 -4.95
CA GLY A 130 -5.50 15.12 -5.33
C GLY A 130 -4.56 15.70 -6.39
N LEU A 131 -3.24 15.47 -6.25
CA LEU A 131 -2.24 15.89 -7.23
C LEU A 131 -2.50 15.25 -8.59
N SER A 132 -2.76 13.92 -8.64
CA SER A 132 -3.05 13.23 -9.91
C SER A 132 -4.29 13.82 -10.58
N TYR A 133 -5.37 14.12 -9.83
CA TYR A 133 -6.56 14.75 -10.37
C TYR A 133 -6.25 16.09 -11.06
N VAL A 134 -5.57 16.99 -10.37
CA VAL A 134 -5.27 18.33 -10.93
C VAL A 134 -4.34 18.26 -12.14
N ILE A 135 -3.34 17.37 -12.11
CA ILE A 135 -2.42 17.17 -13.22
C ILE A 135 -3.14 16.55 -14.42
N ASP A 136 -4.00 15.56 -14.21
CA ASP A 136 -4.77 14.90 -15.28
C ASP A 136 -5.76 15.88 -15.94
N VAL A 137 -6.42 16.74 -15.14
CA VAL A 137 -7.25 17.82 -15.68
C VAL A 137 -6.43 18.80 -16.52
N TYR A 138 -5.23 19.19 -16.05
CA TYR A 138 -4.35 20.08 -16.81
C TYR A 138 -3.89 19.46 -18.14
N ARG A 139 -3.59 18.15 -18.15
CA ARG A 139 -3.20 17.40 -19.36
C ARG A 139 -4.37 17.17 -20.32
N GLY A 140 -5.60 17.23 -19.83
CA GLY A 140 -6.81 16.87 -20.58
C GLY A 140 -7.17 15.38 -20.49
N ASP A 141 -6.50 14.64 -19.63
CA ASP A 141 -6.74 13.21 -19.40
C ASP A 141 -7.98 12.99 -18.51
N ALA A 142 -8.38 13.99 -17.73
CA ALA A 142 -9.58 13.97 -16.88
C ALA A 142 -10.47 15.20 -17.11
N ALA A 143 -11.78 14.99 -17.02
CA ALA A 143 -12.74 16.09 -17.01
C ALA A 143 -12.69 16.87 -15.68
N VAL A 144 -12.98 18.16 -15.73
CA VAL A 144 -13.08 19.01 -14.53
C VAL A 144 -14.30 18.60 -13.71
N GLN A 145 -14.09 18.19 -12.48
CA GLN A 145 -15.19 17.96 -11.54
C GLN A 145 -15.71 19.27 -10.96
N ARG A 146 -16.93 19.62 -11.34
CA ARG A 146 -17.57 20.90 -10.89
C ARG A 146 -18.35 20.77 -9.58
N ASP A 147 -18.66 19.54 -9.17
CA ASP A 147 -19.32 19.28 -7.90
C ASP A 147 -18.27 19.03 -6.80
N PRO A 148 -18.15 19.92 -5.81
CA PRO A 148 -17.17 19.78 -4.74
C PRO A 148 -17.40 18.55 -3.86
N LEU A 149 -18.65 18.06 -3.72
CA LEU A 149 -18.97 16.89 -2.91
C LEU A 149 -18.56 15.59 -3.60
N LYS A 150 -18.64 15.53 -4.94
CA LYS A 150 -18.14 14.39 -5.71
C LYS A 150 -16.60 14.29 -5.67
N LEU A 151 -15.90 15.44 -5.79
CA LEU A 151 -14.45 15.47 -5.61
C LEU A 151 -14.05 15.13 -4.16
N ALA A 152 -14.81 15.62 -3.19
CA ALA A 152 -14.59 15.28 -1.78
C ALA A 152 -14.79 13.79 -1.52
N LEU A 153 -15.79 13.15 -2.13
CA LEU A 153 -15.98 11.70 -2.05
C LEU A 153 -14.77 10.97 -2.63
N TYR A 154 -14.29 11.36 -3.82
CA TYR A 154 -13.14 10.74 -4.44
C TYR A 154 -11.90 10.79 -3.53
N ILE A 155 -11.55 11.97 -2.99
CA ILE A 155 -10.34 12.15 -2.17
C ILE A 155 -10.50 11.50 -0.79
N ALA A 156 -11.68 11.59 -0.17
CA ALA A 156 -11.91 11.12 1.20
C ALA A 156 -12.44 9.69 1.30
N PHE A 157 -12.66 8.98 0.19
CA PHE A 157 -13.32 7.68 0.20
C PHE A 157 -12.57 6.66 1.06
N PHE A 158 -13.19 6.24 2.14
CA PHE A 158 -12.54 5.51 3.24
C PHE A 158 -11.83 4.22 2.83
N PRO A 159 -12.28 3.43 1.81
CA PRO A 159 -11.56 2.20 1.45
C PRO A 159 -10.14 2.46 0.95
N GLN A 160 -9.93 3.54 0.20
CA GLN A 160 -8.63 3.87 -0.39
C GLN A 160 -7.78 4.84 0.44
N LEU A 161 -8.39 5.53 1.43
CA LEU A 161 -7.84 6.72 2.08
C LEU A 161 -6.55 6.49 2.88
N VAL A 162 -6.42 5.36 3.57
CA VAL A 162 -5.34 5.13 4.55
C VAL A 162 -4.15 4.38 3.95
N ALA A 163 -4.38 3.23 3.32
CA ALA A 163 -3.36 2.37 2.72
C ALA A 163 -3.93 1.51 1.58
N GLY A 164 -5.03 1.94 0.96
CA GLY A 164 -5.59 1.29 -0.23
C GLY A 164 -4.71 1.52 -1.46
N PRO A 165 -5.10 1.01 -2.63
CA PRO A 165 -4.49 1.41 -3.88
C PRO A 165 -4.57 2.93 -4.06
N ILE A 166 -3.53 3.56 -4.62
CA ILE A 166 -3.59 4.97 -5.03
C ILE A 166 -4.46 5.04 -6.28
N VAL A 167 -5.76 5.24 -6.07
CA VAL A 167 -6.76 5.29 -7.14
C VAL A 167 -6.70 6.65 -7.82
N ARG A 168 -6.67 6.68 -9.16
CA ARG A 168 -6.73 7.91 -9.94
C ARG A 168 -8.19 8.33 -10.15
N TYR A 169 -8.40 9.63 -10.31
CA TYR A 169 -9.74 10.15 -10.59
C TYR A 169 -10.33 9.53 -11.87
N THR A 170 -9.53 9.39 -12.92
CA THR A 170 -9.93 8.77 -14.19
C THR A 170 -10.44 7.32 -14.04
N THR A 171 -9.99 6.60 -13.01
CA THR A 171 -10.44 5.21 -12.77
C THR A 171 -11.86 5.12 -12.24
N VAL A 172 -12.31 6.13 -11.47
CA VAL A 172 -13.60 6.09 -10.75
C VAL A 172 -14.54 7.24 -11.14
N ALA A 173 -14.13 8.11 -12.06
CA ALA A 173 -14.87 9.30 -12.42
C ALA A 173 -16.30 8.98 -12.91
N GLU A 174 -16.44 8.00 -13.80
CA GLU A 174 -17.75 7.54 -14.32
C GLU A 174 -18.54 6.85 -13.22
N GLU A 175 -17.90 6.02 -12.38
CA GLU A 175 -18.56 5.26 -11.33
C GLU A 175 -19.09 6.15 -10.18
N ILE A 176 -18.58 7.37 -10.02
CA ILE A 176 -19.17 8.33 -9.08
C ILE A 176 -20.60 8.68 -9.49
N ASP A 177 -20.87 8.76 -10.78
CA ASP A 177 -22.17 9.15 -11.33
C ASP A 177 -23.01 7.93 -11.76
N GLU A 178 -22.43 6.96 -12.45
CA GLU A 178 -23.12 5.89 -13.17
C GLU A 178 -22.61 4.50 -12.79
N ARG A 179 -22.52 4.17 -11.50
CA ARG A 179 -22.18 2.81 -11.07
C ARG A 179 -23.40 1.93 -10.89
N HIS A 180 -23.20 0.64 -11.13
CA HIS A 180 -24.24 -0.39 -10.98
C HIS A 180 -23.82 -1.37 -9.88
N GLU A 181 -24.56 -1.35 -8.79
CA GLU A 181 -24.44 -2.34 -7.73
C GLU A 181 -25.29 -3.56 -8.05
N SER A 182 -24.71 -4.74 -8.02
CA SER A 182 -25.40 -6.01 -8.16
C SER A 182 -25.11 -6.95 -6.99
N VAL A 183 -25.97 -7.92 -6.74
CA VAL A 183 -25.75 -8.95 -5.73
C VAL A 183 -24.49 -9.77 -6.03
N SER A 184 -24.18 -9.99 -7.31
CA SER A 184 -22.97 -10.68 -7.75
C SER A 184 -21.72 -9.89 -7.38
N GLU A 185 -21.68 -8.58 -7.71
CA GLU A 185 -20.56 -7.69 -7.37
C GLU A 185 -20.39 -7.53 -5.87
N PHE A 186 -21.49 -7.38 -5.14
CA PHE A 186 -21.47 -7.35 -3.68
C PHE A 186 -20.88 -8.64 -3.08
N SER A 187 -21.35 -9.80 -3.54
CA SER A 187 -20.85 -11.11 -3.09
C SER A 187 -19.37 -11.29 -3.38
N ALA A 188 -18.93 -10.93 -4.59
CA ALA A 188 -17.53 -11.01 -4.97
C ALA A 188 -16.65 -10.03 -4.15
N GLY A 189 -17.14 -8.81 -3.90
CA GLY A 189 -16.48 -7.83 -3.03
C GLY A 189 -16.38 -8.31 -1.60
N ALA A 190 -17.45 -8.88 -1.04
CA ALA A 190 -17.47 -9.43 0.32
C ALA A 190 -16.50 -10.62 0.47
N VAL A 191 -16.48 -11.54 -0.48
CA VAL A 191 -15.51 -12.66 -0.50
C VAL A 191 -14.09 -12.10 -0.51
N ARG A 192 -13.79 -11.13 -1.37
CA ARG A 192 -12.45 -10.53 -1.42
C ARG A 192 -12.05 -9.83 -0.12
N PHE A 193 -12.97 -9.07 0.47
CA PHE A 193 -12.77 -8.44 1.77
C PHE A 193 -12.43 -9.47 2.86
N LEU A 194 -13.16 -10.59 2.91
CA LEU A 194 -12.94 -11.64 3.91
C LEU A 194 -11.61 -12.38 3.70
N PHE A 195 -11.18 -12.60 2.45
CA PHE A 195 -9.83 -13.11 2.18
C PHE A 195 -8.75 -12.13 2.64
N GLY A 196 -8.93 -10.82 2.41
CA GLY A 196 -8.06 -9.78 2.95
C GLY A 196 -8.01 -9.82 4.48
N LEU A 197 -9.17 -9.90 5.14
CA LEU A 197 -9.26 -10.00 6.59
C LEU A 197 -8.52 -11.24 7.11
N GLY A 198 -8.70 -12.41 6.47
CA GLY A 198 -7.98 -13.64 6.80
C GLY A 198 -6.46 -13.49 6.67
N LYS A 199 -5.97 -12.90 5.57
CA LYS A 199 -4.53 -12.59 5.41
C LYS A 199 -3.99 -11.74 6.57
N LYS A 200 -4.73 -10.70 6.98
CA LYS A 200 -4.35 -9.82 8.08
C LYS A 200 -4.34 -10.54 9.41
N MET A 201 -5.45 -11.19 9.78
CA MET A 201 -5.65 -11.72 11.12
C MET A 201 -4.88 -13.01 11.36
N LEU A 202 -4.78 -13.89 10.35
CA LEU A 202 -4.22 -15.23 10.50
C LEU A 202 -2.75 -15.31 10.07
N LEU A 203 -2.34 -14.56 9.05
CA LEU A 203 -0.98 -14.64 8.53
C LEU A 203 -0.12 -13.46 9.02
N ALA A 204 -0.47 -12.22 8.64
CA ALA A 204 0.36 -11.06 8.95
C ALA A 204 0.60 -10.87 10.46
N ASN A 205 -0.46 -10.97 11.27
CA ASN A 205 -0.34 -10.80 12.74
C ASN A 205 0.46 -11.94 13.39
N ALA A 206 0.40 -13.18 12.87
CA ALA A 206 1.16 -14.30 13.40
C ALA A 206 2.66 -14.13 13.15
N VAL A 207 3.05 -13.91 11.89
CA VAL A 207 4.48 -13.74 11.54
C VAL A 207 5.07 -12.43 12.08
N ALA A 208 4.23 -11.44 12.39
CA ALA A 208 4.67 -10.20 13.05
C ALA A 208 5.30 -10.46 14.42
N ARG A 209 4.80 -11.45 15.17
CA ARG A 209 5.38 -11.84 16.48
C ARG A 209 6.81 -12.33 16.34
N ILE A 210 7.10 -13.11 15.30
CA ILE A 210 8.47 -13.59 15.02
C ILE A 210 9.36 -12.41 14.65
N ALA A 211 8.90 -11.57 13.72
CA ALA A 211 9.65 -10.41 13.23
C ALA A 211 9.97 -9.45 14.38
N ASP A 212 8.95 -9.06 15.17
CA ASP A 212 9.13 -8.14 16.28
C ASP A 212 10.10 -8.69 17.34
N ALA A 213 10.01 -10.00 17.67
CA ALA A 213 10.91 -10.64 18.62
C ALA A 213 12.37 -10.71 18.12
N ALA A 214 12.56 -10.95 16.80
CA ALA A 214 13.89 -11.05 16.22
C ALA A 214 14.55 -9.67 16.09
N PHE A 215 13.81 -8.64 15.64
CA PHE A 215 14.32 -7.28 15.50
C PHE A 215 14.52 -6.57 16.85
N ALA A 216 13.80 -6.97 17.90
CA ALA A 216 13.99 -6.46 19.26
C ALA A 216 15.15 -7.16 20.00
N ALA A 217 15.69 -8.26 19.48
CA ALA A 217 16.79 -8.97 20.13
C ALA A 217 18.12 -8.18 19.99
N VAL A 218 18.82 -7.95 21.08
CA VAL A 218 20.10 -7.23 21.10
C VAL A 218 21.15 -7.95 20.27
N MET A 219 21.25 -9.28 20.39
CA MET A 219 22.16 -10.14 19.64
C MET A 219 21.45 -11.43 19.23
N PRO A 220 20.68 -11.42 18.14
CA PRO A 220 20.03 -12.63 17.66
C PRO A 220 21.05 -13.63 17.11
N SER A 221 20.80 -14.93 17.28
CA SER A 221 21.56 -15.96 16.57
C SER A 221 21.36 -15.82 15.05
N VAL A 222 22.31 -16.33 14.24
CA VAL A 222 22.25 -16.22 12.77
C VAL A 222 20.92 -16.70 12.23
N LEU A 223 20.50 -17.90 12.61
CA LEU A 223 19.23 -18.47 12.13
C LEU A 223 18.00 -17.70 12.64
N PHE A 224 18.07 -17.10 13.85
CA PHE A 224 16.95 -16.28 14.34
C PHE A 224 16.86 -14.94 13.62
N ALA A 225 17.99 -14.32 13.26
CA ALA A 225 18.00 -13.12 12.45
C ALA A 225 17.43 -13.40 11.03
N TRP A 226 17.81 -14.50 10.40
CA TRP A 226 17.21 -14.90 9.11
C TRP A 226 15.72 -15.20 9.21
N LEU A 227 15.29 -15.95 10.24
CA LEU A 227 13.88 -16.24 10.48
C LEU A 227 13.09 -14.95 10.66
N GLY A 228 13.60 -13.98 11.43
CA GLY A 228 12.99 -12.67 11.61
C GLY A 228 12.88 -11.86 10.32
N ALA A 229 13.93 -11.85 9.49
CA ALA A 229 13.92 -11.16 8.19
C ALA A 229 12.90 -11.78 7.22
N VAL A 230 12.81 -13.12 7.17
CA VAL A 230 11.81 -13.84 6.36
C VAL A 230 10.40 -13.62 6.91
N ALA A 231 10.22 -13.68 8.22
CA ALA A 231 8.94 -13.40 8.86
C ALA A 231 8.46 -11.97 8.56
N TYR A 232 9.35 -10.98 8.63
CA TYR A 232 9.02 -9.60 8.25
C TYR A 232 8.70 -9.46 6.76
N THR A 233 9.39 -10.21 5.90
CA THR A 233 9.08 -10.27 4.46
C THR A 233 7.64 -10.73 4.22
N PHE A 234 7.19 -11.75 4.92
CA PHE A 234 5.78 -12.17 4.86
C PHE A 234 4.85 -11.17 5.54
N GLN A 235 5.23 -10.62 6.69
CA GLN A 235 4.42 -9.64 7.41
C GLN A 235 4.09 -8.42 6.54
N ILE A 236 5.08 -7.78 5.93
CA ILE A 236 4.86 -6.58 5.12
C ILE A 236 3.99 -6.87 3.89
N TYR A 237 4.17 -8.04 3.28
CA TYR A 237 3.35 -8.44 2.14
C TYR A 237 1.90 -8.72 2.53
N PHE A 238 1.69 -9.57 3.54
CA PHE A 238 0.33 -9.94 3.92
C PHE A 238 -0.41 -8.80 4.62
N ASP A 239 0.26 -7.96 5.40
CA ASP A 239 -0.35 -6.79 6.01
C ASP A 239 -0.84 -5.79 4.96
N PHE A 240 0.00 -5.47 4.00
CA PHE A 240 -0.34 -4.48 2.97
C PHE A 240 -1.26 -5.04 1.87
N SER A 241 -1.01 -6.26 1.38
CA SER A 241 -1.91 -6.87 0.41
C SER A 241 -3.29 -7.17 0.99
N ALA A 242 -3.37 -7.51 2.29
CA ALA A 242 -4.64 -7.66 2.99
C ALA A 242 -5.46 -6.38 3.00
N TYR A 243 -4.82 -5.25 3.34
CA TYR A 243 -5.50 -3.96 3.30
C TYR A 243 -5.98 -3.61 1.89
N SER A 244 -5.13 -3.84 0.87
CA SER A 244 -5.51 -3.62 -0.53
C SER A 244 -6.67 -4.50 -0.96
N ASP A 245 -6.70 -5.79 -0.57
CA ASP A 245 -7.82 -6.69 -0.88
C ASP A 245 -9.10 -6.27 -0.16
N MET A 246 -9.01 -5.84 1.11
CA MET A 246 -10.16 -5.30 1.84
C MET A 246 -10.68 -4.02 1.19
N ALA A 247 -9.80 -3.11 0.78
CA ALA A 247 -10.16 -1.86 0.11
C ALA A 247 -10.84 -2.11 -1.25
N ILE A 248 -10.27 -2.98 -2.08
CA ILE A 248 -10.84 -3.37 -3.38
C ILE A 248 -12.18 -4.09 -3.19
N GLY A 249 -12.26 -4.97 -2.19
CA GLY A 249 -13.50 -5.66 -1.83
C GLY A 249 -14.61 -4.70 -1.42
N LEU A 250 -14.31 -3.74 -0.54
CA LEU A 250 -15.24 -2.69 -0.12
C LEU A 250 -15.65 -1.80 -1.30
N GLY A 251 -14.69 -1.36 -2.12
CA GLY A 251 -15.00 -0.60 -3.34
C GLY A 251 -16.03 -1.34 -4.20
N ARG A 252 -15.79 -2.62 -4.47
CA ARG A 252 -16.66 -3.47 -5.28
C ARG A 252 -18.07 -3.67 -4.70
N MET A 253 -18.18 -3.76 -3.36
CA MET A 253 -19.48 -3.83 -2.67
C MET A 253 -20.35 -2.58 -2.93
N PHE A 254 -19.71 -1.42 -3.13
CA PHE A 254 -20.36 -0.15 -3.44
C PHE A 254 -20.38 0.20 -4.93
N GLY A 255 -19.96 -0.73 -5.81
CA GLY A 255 -19.92 -0.54 -7.25
C GLY A 255 -18.74 0.26 -7.78
N PHE A 256 -17.62 0.33 -7.03
CA PHE A 256 -16.35 0.92 -7.48
C PHE A 256 -15.31 -0.15 -7.78
N HIS A 257 -14.59 -0.01 -8.90
CA HIS A 257 -13.59 -0.97 -9.35
C HIS A 257 -12.18 -0.39 -9.24
N PHE A 258 -11.50 -0.71 -8.16
CA PHE A 258 -10.11 -0.31 -7.96
C PHE A 258 -9.15 -1.28 -8.65
N LEU A 259 -8.00 -0.75 -9.09
CA LEU A 259 -6.95 -1.52 -9.72
C LEU A 259 -6.21 -2.41 -8.72
N GLU A 260 -5.67 -3.54 -9.22
CA GLU A 260 -4.84 -4.43 -8.42
C GLU A 260 -3.56 -3.72 -7.95
N ASN A 261 -3.21 -3.93 -6.67
CA ASN A 261 -2.02 -3.34 -6.08
C ASN A 261 -0.88 -4.36 -5.92
N PHE A 262 -1.20 -5.65 -5.90
CA PHE A 262 -0.25 -6.76 -5.78
C PHE A 262 -0.60 -7.89 -6.73
N ASN A 263 0.43 -8.51 -7.35
CA ASN A 263 0.29 -9.69 -8.19
C ASN A 263 1.36 -10.72 -7.87
N TYR A 264 1.25 -11.40 -6.71
CA TYR A 264 2.19 -12.42 -6.25
C TYR A 264 3.67 -11.99 -6.40
N PRO A 265 4.11 -10.93 -5.71
CA PRO A 265 5.42 -10.32 -5.94
C PRO A 265 6.59 -11.26 -5.61
N TYR A 266 6.37 -12.22 -4.70
CA TYR A 266 7.42 -13.15 -4.27
C TYR A 266 7.64 -14.35 -5.19
N VAL A 267 7.03 -14.39 -6.37
CA VAL A 267 7.42 -15.32 -7.45
C VAL A 267 8.38 -14.68 -8.46
N ALA A 268 8.74 -13.41 -8.28
CA ALA A 268 9.59 -12.66 -9.19
C ALA A 268 10.98 -13.29 -9.34
N ARG A 269 11.56 -13.16 -10.53
CA ARG A 269 12.87 -13.69 -10.92
C ARG A 269 13.89 -12.58 -11.20
N SER A 270 13.51 -11.33 -10.94
CA SER A 270 14.37 -10.14 -10.98
C SER A 270 13.77 -9.06 -10.09
N VAL A 271 14.56 -8.06 -9.69
CA VAL A 271 14.07 -6.91 -8.94
C VAL A 271 13.14 -6.05 -9.80
N THR A 272 13.40 -5.97 -11.10
CA THR A 272 12.50 -5.31 -12.05
C THR A 272 11.14 -5.99 -12.12
N GLU A 273 11.09 -7.33 -12.15
CA GLU A 273 9.83 -8.08 -12.13
C GLU A 273 9.11 -7.92 -10.79
N PHE A 274 9.84 -7.92 -9.68
CA PHE A 274 9.28 -7.70 -8.35
C PHE A 274 8.48 -6.39 -8.30
N TRP A 275 9.03 -5.27 -8.77
CA TRP A 275 8.36 -3.96 -8.76
C TRP A 275 7.19 -3.85 -9.74
N ARG A 276 7.10 -4.69 -10.74
CA ARG A 276 5.89 -4.80 -11.59
C ARG A 276 4.73 -5.51 -10.89
N ARG A 277 5.01 -6.19 -9.77
CA ARG A 277 4.07 -7.00 -9.01
C ARG A 277 3.77 -6.44 -7.61
N TRP A 278 4.64 -5.58 -7.10
CA TRP A 278 4.58 -4.95 -5.78
C TRP A 278 4.12 -3.52 -5.88
N HIS A 279 3.09 -3.15 -5.06
CA HIS A 279 2.59 -1.77 -4.93
C HIS A 279 2.42 -1.06 -6.28
N ILE A 280 1.67 -1.73 -7.17
CA ILE A 280 1.52 -1.36 -8.59
C ILE A 280 1.00 0.08 -8.73
N SER A 281 0.06 0.48 -7.86
CA SER A 281 -0.52 1.82 -7.88
C SER A 281 0.50 2.92 -7.62
N LEU A 282 1.42 2.73 -6.65
CA LEU A 282 2.50 3.68 -6.37
C LEU A 282 3.52 3.72 -7.53
N SER A 283 3.94 2.55 -8.01
CA SER A 283 4.90 2.41 -9.11
C SER A 283 4.38 3.09 -10.39
N THR A 284 3.09 2.92 -10.71
CA THR A 284 2.46 3.58 -11.87
C THR A 284 2.30 5.07 -11.64
N TRP A 285 2.01 5.52 -10.40
CA TRP A 285 1.94 6.93 -10.06
C TRP A 285 3.29 7.63 -10.30
N PHE A 286 4.39 7.11 -9.72
CA PHE A 286 5.73 7.68 -9.94
C PHE A 286 6.17 7.61 -11.40
N ARG A 287 5.81 6.54 -12.13
CA ARG A 287 6.09 6.45 -13.57
C ARG A 287 5.42 7.59 -14.34
N ASP A 288 4.13 7.84 -14.12
CA ASP A 288 3.33 8.71 -14.98
C ASP A 288 3.42 10.19 -14.58
N TYR A 289 3.67 10.49 -13.29
CA TYR A 289 3.74 11.87 -12.80
C TYR A 289 5.17 12.36 -12.53
N VAL A 290 6.17 11.48 -12.46
CA VAL A 290 7.57 11.86 -12.24
C VAL A 290 8.48 11.36 -13.35
N TYR A 291 8.53 10.04 -13.58
CA TYR A 291 9.51 9.46 -14.51
C TYR A 291 9.30 9.88 -15.96
N ILE A 292 8.08 9.78 -16.48
CA ILE A 292 7.75 10.17 -17.85
C ILE A 292 7.96 11.68 -18.09
N PRO A 293 7.49 12.60 -17.21
CA PRO A 293 7.76 14.03 -17.35
C PRO A 293 9.24 14.41 -17.33
N LEU A 294 10.10 13.66 -16.63
CA LEU A 294 11.55 13.85 -16.63
C LEU A 294 12.24 13.35 -17.93
N GLY A 295 11.49 12.74 -18.86
CA GLY A 295 11.97 12.20 -20.13
C GLY A 295 11.90 10.68 -20.25
N GLY A 296 11.57 9.97 -19.16
CA GLY A 296 11.39 8.52 -19.14
C GLY A 296 12.58 7.75 -19.71
N ASN A 297 12.29 6.84 -20.66
CA ASN A 297 13.29 6.08 -21.42
C ASN A 297 13.74 6.77 -22.74
N ARG A 298 13.09 7.89 -23.11
CA ARG A 298 13.33 8.58 -24.39
C ARG A 298 14.37 9.69 -24.23
N CYS A 299 15.49 9.40 -23.56
CA CYS A 299 16.56 10.35 -23.28
C CYS A 299 17.92 9.62 -23.24
N SER A 300 19.02 10.35 -23.06
CA SER A 300 20.36 9.78 -22.93
C SER A 300 20.47 8.82 -21.76
N ARG A 301 21.44 7.91 -21.78
CA ARG A 301 21.67 6.95 -20.69
C ARG A 301 21.90 7.64 -19.34
N ALA A 302 22.72 8.69 -19.32
CA ALA A 302 22.99 9.47 -18.10
C ALA A 302 21.71 10.12 -17.55
N ARG A 303 20.89 10.74 -18.41
CA ARG A 303 19.61 11.33 -18.01
C ARG A 303 18.64 10.26 -17.50
N ASN A 304 18.62 9.07 -18.11
CA ASN A 304 17.78 7.98 -17.65
C ASN A 304 18.18 7.47 -16.26
N VAL A 305 19.50 7.35 -15.99
CA VAL A 305 19.99 6.99 -14.64
C VAL A 305 19.60 8.08 -13.63
N TRP A 306 19.73 9.35 -13.99
CA TRP A 306 19.28 10.46 -13.14
C TRP A 306 17.77 10.40 -12.86
N ASN A 307 16.94 10.13 -13.88
CA ASN A 307 15.49 9.98 -13.71
C ASN A 307 15.15 8.85 -12.74
N LEU A 308 15.85 7.71 -12.82
CA LEU A 308 15.69 6.60 -11.89
C LEU A 308 16.14 6.98 -10.47
N LEU A 309 17.25 7.70 -10.32
CA LEU A 309 17.71 8.20 -9.02
C LEU A 309 16.65 9.07 -8.36
N VAL A 310 16.11 10.05 -9.10
CA VAL A 310 15.06 10.95 -8.59
C VAL A 310 13.83 10.16 -8.15
N VAL A 311 13.34 9.23 -8.98
CA VAL A 311 12.17 8.41 -8.66
C VAL A 311 12.39 7.59 -7.39
N TRP A 312 13.52 6.91 -7.27
CA TRP A 312 13.77 6.02 -6.13
C TRP A 312 14.11 6.77 -4.85
N PHE A 313 14.79 7.90 -4.95
CA PHE A 313 14.99 8.83 -3.84
C PHE A 313 13.64 9.33 -3.29
N LEU A 314 12.76 9.82 -4.19
CA LEU A 314 11.43 10.28 -3.81
C LEU A 314 10.54 9.14 -3.29
N THR A 315 10.68 7.92 -3.83
CA THR A 315 9.96 6.74 -3.33
C THR A 315 10.39 6.39 -1.90
N GLY A 316 11.69 6.44 -1.62
CA GLY A 316 12.22 6.27 -0.26
C GLY A 316 11.66 7.34 0.69
N MET A 317 11.77 8.60 0.33
CA MET A 317 11.20 9.70 1.12
C MET A 317 9.69 9.56 1.32
N TRP A 318 8.96 9.11 0.32
CA TRP A 318 7.50 8.93 0.42
C TRP A 318 7.13 7.92 1.51
N HIS A 319 7.92 6.89 1.73
CA HIS A 319 7.69 5.91 2.79
C HIS A 319 7.92 6.48 4.18
N GLY A 320 8.95 7.30 4.39
CA GLY A 320 9.20 7.87 5.72
C GLY A 320 10.30 8.92 5.74
N ALA A 321 10.24 9.78 6.73
CA ALA A 321 11.20 10.84 6.98
C ALA A 321 12.38 10.32 7.82
N SER A 322 13.20 9.44 7.25
CA SER A 322 14.39 8.92 7.92
C SER A 322 15.42 8.39 6.92
N TRP A 323 16.67 8.31 7.33
CA TRP A 323 17.79 7.90 6.49
C TRP A 323 17.70 6.45 6.00
N ASN A 324 17.11 5.55 6.77
CA ASN A 324 16.92 4.16 6.36
C ASN A 324 15.93 4.02 5.19
N PHE A 325 14.87 4.84 5.12
CA PHE A 325 13.98 4.84 3.96
C PHE A 325 14.66 5.42 2.71
N ILE A 326 15.50 6.44 2.87
CA ILE A 326 16.31 6.97 1.78
C ILE A 326 17.30 5.90 1.29
N ALA A 327 18.01 5.23 2.21
CA ALA A 327 18.91 4.13 1.87
C ALA A 327 18.19 2.97 1.19
N TRP A 328 16.98 2.63 1.63
CA TRP A 328 16.13 1.64 1.00
C TRP A 328 15.75 2.02 -0.43
N GLY A 329 15.38 3.26 -0.68
CA GLY A 329 15.13 3.76 -2.03
C GLY A 329 16.38 3.68 -2.92
N LEU A 330 17.54 4.12 -2.40
CA LEU A 330 18.82 4.05 -3.12
C LEU A 330 19.27 2.60 -3.38
N TRP A 331 18.98 1.65 -2.48
CA TRP A 331 19.19 0.22 -2.71
C TRP A 331 18.49 -0.25 -3.98
N PHE A 332 17.20 0.06 -4.14
CA PHE A 332 16.48 -0.32 -5.35
C PHE A 332 16.91 0.47 -6.59
N PHE A 333 17.30 1.72 -6.44
CA PHE A 333 17.93 2.47 -7.53
C PHE A 333 19.16 1.74 -8.08
N VAL A 334 20.09 1.34 -7.22
CA VAL A 334 21.33 0.62 -7.61
C VAL A 334 20.99 -0.70 -8.30
N LEU A 335 20.08 -1.48 -7.73
CA LEU A 335 19.70 -2.78 -8.28
C LEU A 335 19.02 -2.66 -9.65
N LEU A 336 18.11 -1.72 -9.81
CA LEU A 336 17.38 -1.54 -11.08
C LEU A 336 18.26 -0.96 -12.19
N VAL A 337 19.17 -0.03 -11.85
CA VAL A 337 20.18 0.45 -12.80
C VAL A 337 21.13 -0.69 -13.17
N GLY A 338 21.56 -1.49 -12.21
CA GLY A 338 22.41 -2.65 -12.43
C GLY A 338 21.75 -3.71 -13.32
N GLU A 339 20.51 -4.10 -13.03
CA GLU A 339 19.75 -5.00 -13.92
C GLU A 339 19.58 -4.42 -15.33
N LYS A 340 19.32 -3.13 -15.43
CA LYS A 340 19.07 -2.47 -16.72
C LYS A 340 20.33 -2.33 -17.57
N LEU A 341 21.49 -2.00 -16.97
CA LEU A 341 22.68 -1.59 -17.71
C LEU A 341 23.85 -2.56 -17.62
N LEU A 342 23.95 -3.37 -16.55
CA LEU A 342 25.14 -4.13 -16.25
C LEU A 342 24.90 -5.66 -16.37
N TRP A 343 24.11 -6.24 -15.48
CA TRP A 343 24.03 -7.72 -15.36
C TRP A 343 22.69 -8.34 -15.78
N GLY A 344 21.69 -7.56 -16.22
CA GLY A 344 20.36 -8.10 -16.55
C GLY A 344 20.41 -9.19 -17.62
N LYS A 345 21.19 -8.99 -18.70
CA LYS A 345 21.37 -10.00 -19.75
C LYS A 345 22.04 -11.28 -19.25
N ALA A 346 22.98 -11.18 -18.31
CA ALA A 346 23.61 -12.34 -17.68
C ALA A 346 22.61 -13.05 -16.75
N LEU A 347 21.84 -12.29 -15.99
CA LEU A 347 20.78 -12.82 -15.13
C LEU A 347 19.76 -13.64 -15.93
N GLU A 348 19.33 -13.17 -17.11
CA GLU A 348 18.35 -13.87 -17.96
C GLU A 348 18.83 -15.25 -18.44
N ARG A 349 20.15 -15.48 -18.51
CA ARG A 349 20.75 -16.76 -18.90
C ARG A 349 20.79 -17.79 -17.76
N LEU A 350 20.59 -17.36 -16.52
CA LEU A 350 20.64 -18.26 -15.37
C LEU A 350 19.35 -19.09 -15.24
N PRO A 351 19.43 -20.29 -14.63
CA PRO A 351 18.25 -21.08 -14.30
C PRO A 351 17.22 -20.29 -13.47
N SER A 352 15.95 -20.59 -13.69
CA SER A 352 14.82 -19.91 -13.03
C SER A 352 14.94 -19.87 -11.50
N LEU A 353 15.41 -20.95 -10.88
CA LEU A 353 15.60 -21.04 -9.43
C LEU A 353 16.67 -20.07 -8.93
N VAL A 354 17.80 -19.96 -9.65
CA VAL A 354 18.89 -19.04 -9.29
C VAL A 354 18.43 -17.59 -9.41
N ARG A 355 17.70 -17.25 -10.47
CA ARG A 355 17.10 -15.93 -10.66
C ARG A 355 16.11 -15.58 -9.56
N HIS A 356 15.30 -16.55 -9.15
CA HIS A 356 14.35 -16.37 -8.07
C HIS A 356 15.08 -16.18 -6.74
N ALA A 357 16.09 -16.98 -6.42
CA ALA A 357 16.90 -16.83 -5.21
C ALA A 357 17.60 -15.45 -5.17
N TYR A 358 18.20 -15.01 -6.30
CA TYR A 358 18.76 -13.68 -6.44
C TYR A 358 17.75 -12.58 -6.07
N ALA A 359 16.57 -12.60 -6.69
CA ALA A 359 15.55 -11.59 -6.44
C ALA A 359 15.08 -11.60 -4.98
N MET A 360 14.81 -12.78 -4.42
CA MET A 360 14.28 -12.90 -3.05
C MET A 360 15.29 -12.51 -1.99
N VAL A 361 16.57 -12.89 -2.11
CA VAL A 361 17.60 -12.47 -1.15
C VAL A 361 17.74 -10.96 -1.11
N LEU A 362 17.77 -10.30 -2.28
CA LEU A 362 17.88 -8.85 -2.36
C LEU A 362 16.64 -8.13 -1.82
N VAL A 363 15.46 -8.71 -2.01
CA VAL A 363 14.20 -8.21 -1.45
C VAL A 363 14.18 -8.38 0.07
N VAL A 364 14.60 -9.54 0.61
CA VAL A 364 14.72 -9.75 2.07
C VAL A 364 15.66 -8.72 2.69
N PHE A 365 16.83 -8.48 2.08
CA PHE A 365 17.76 -7.44 2.57
C PHE A 365 17.14 -6.05 2.53
N SER A 366 16.38 -5.73 1.47
CA SER A 366 15.68 -4.44 1.42
C SER A 366 14.70 -4.26 2.58
N TRP A 367 14.01 -5.35 2.97
CA TRP A 367 13.07 -5.31 4.08
C TRP A 367 13.73 -5.18 5.45
N VAL A 368 14.97 -5.64 5.62
CA VAL A 368 15.78 -5.37 6.81
C VAL A 368 16.06 -3.86 6.93
N LEU A 369 16.49 -3.20 5.83
CA LEU A 369 16.65 -1.75 5.80
C LEU A 369 15.35 -1.00 6.13
N PHE A 370 14.24 -1.47 5.58
CA PHE A 370 12.93 -0.86 5.76
C PHE A 370 12.39 -0.99 7.20
N ARG A 371 12.68 -2.13 7.88
CA ARG A 371 12.18 -2.43 9.23
C ARG A 371 12.98 -1.75 10.33
N ALA A 372 14.28 -1.58 10.11
CA ALA A 372 15.18 -1.02 11.09
C ALA A 372 14.85 0.45 11.38
N GLU A 373 14.97 0.87 12.65
CA GLU A 373 14.70 2.24 13.06
C GLU A 373 15.80 3.21 12.63
N THR A 374 17.05 2.72 12.56
CA THR A 374 18.21 3.50 12.15
C THR A 374 19.12 2.69 11.21
N LEU A 375 20.00 3.38 10.47
CA LEU A 375 21.01 2.70 9.64
C LEU A 375 21.99 1.87 10.48
N THR A 376 22.32 2.33 11.70
CA THR A 376 23.17 1.57 12.63
C THR A 376 22.49 0.27 13.07
N ALA A 377 21.18 0.33 13.39
CA ALA A 377 20.41 -0.87 13.73
C ALA A 377 20.32 -1.83 12.55
N ALA A 378 20.13 -1.33 11.32
CA ALA A 378 20.16 -2.14 10.12
C ALA A 378 21.52 -2.84 9.92
N ALA A 379 22.63 -2.10 10.06
CA ALA A 379 23.96 -2.65 9.94
C ALA A 379 24.24 -3.73 11.01
N ALA A 380 23.84 -3.49 12.26
CA ALA A 380 23.96 -4.47 13.34
C ALA A 380 23.14 -5.75 13.05
N TYR A 381 21.92 -5.58 12.52
CA TYR A 381 21.08 -6.72 12.15
C TYR A 381 21.69 -7.53 11.00
N PHE A 382 22.21 -6.87 9.95
CA PHE A 382 22.97 -7.55 8.91
C PHE A 382 24.20 -8.27 9.47
N ALA A 383 24.96 -7.65 10.34
CA ALA A 383 26.10 -8.30 10.97
C ALA A 383 25.68 -9.58 11.72
N ALA A 384 24.54 -9.54 12.43
CA ALA A 384 23.99 -10.72 13.11
C ALA A 384 23.55 -11.83 12.11
N MET A 385 22.96 -11.47 10.97
CA MET A 385 22.62 -12.44 9.90
C MET A 385 23.84 -13.16 9.34
N PHE A 386 25.04 -12.55 9.44
CA PHE A 386 26.29 -13.12 8.90
C PHE A 386 27.27 -13.57 10.01
N GLY A 387 26.82 -13.71 11.26
CA GLY A 387 27.57 -14.42 12.29
C GLY A 387 28.24 -13.56 13.35
N SER A 388 28.01 -12.24 13.41
CA SER A 388 28.62 -11.36 14.42
C SER A 388 28.27 -11.74 15.86
N SER A 389 27.16 -12.45 16.08
CA SER A 389 26.78 -12.96 17.39
C SER A 389 27.59 -14.17 17.87
N GLY A 390 28.37 -14.82 17.00
CA GLY A 390 29.07 -16.06 17.30
C GLY A 390 28.16 -17.28 17.53
N VAL A 391 26.83 -17.11 17.50
CA VAL A 391 25.84 -18.17 17.77
C VAL A 391 25.04 -18.44 16.50
N TRP A 392 25.20 -19.63 15.93
CA TRP A 392 24.46 -20.02 14.72
C TRP A 392 23.00 -20.36 14.99
N CYS A 393 22.74 -21.18 16.01
CA CYS A 393 21.39 -21.64 16.38
C CYS A 393 21.19 -21.46 17.88
N GLY A 394 20.14 -20.80 18.28
CA GLY A 394 19.76 -20.60 19.68
C GLY A 394 18.36 -21.16 19.97
N SER A 395 17.99 -21.32 21.23
CA SER A 395 16.68 -21.82 21.65
C SER A 395 15.50 -21.02 21.09
N ARG A 396 15.67 -19.71 20.90
CA ARG A 396 14.62 -18.84 20.36
C ARG A 396 14.21 -19.22 18.94
N VAL A 397 15.16 -19.53 18.05
CA VAL A 397 14.80 -19.92 16.66
C VAL A 397 14.01 -21.23 16.65
N VAL A 398 14.39 -22.20 17.50
CA VAL A 398 13.67 -23.48 17.62
C VAL A 398 12.26 -23.23 18.15
N TYR A 399 12.14 -22.44 19.21
CA TYR A 399 10.83 -22.09 19.79
C TYR A 399 9.90 -21.44 18.76
N TYR A 400 10.32 -20.35 18.11
CA TYR A 400 9.48 -19.65 17.14
C TYR A 400 9.20 -20.47 15.87
N ALA A 401 10.15 -21.28 15.42
CA ALA A 401 9.94 -22.17 14.28
C ALA A 401 8.91 -23.25 14.57
N LEU A 402 8.96 -23.87 15.78
CA LEU A 402 8.00 -24.90 16.19
C LEU A 402 6.62 -24.31 16.55
N GLU A 403 6.56 -23.14 17.15
CA GLU A 403 5.30 -22.47 17.52
C GLU A 403 4.52 -22.01 16.29
N PHE A 404 5.21 -21.45 15.26
CA PHE A 404 4.58 -20.78 14.12
C PHE A 404 4.78 -21.51 12.79
N TRP A 405 5.19 -22.79 12.77
CA TRP A 405 5.40 -23.52 11.51
C TRP A 405 4.14 -23.58 10.62
N PRO A 406 2.89 -23.73 11.17
CA PRO A 406 1.72 -23.77 10.31
C PRO A 406 1.49 -22.45 9.58
N GLU A 407 1.63 -21.32 10.32
CA GLU A 407 1.46 -19.99 9.73
C GLU A 407 2.56 -19.68 8.72
N LEU A 408 3.81 -20.08 8.98
CA LEU A 408 4.92 -19.94 8.02
C LEU A 408 4.66 -20.75 6.74
N LEU A 409 4.19 -21.99 6.87
CA LEU A 409 3.82 -22.83 5.73
C LEU A 409 2.65 -22.20 4.96
N CYS A 410 1.62 -21.73 5.66
CA CYS A 410 0.49 -21.02 5.03
C CYS A 410 0.95 -19.75 4.32
N CYS A 411 1.90 -19.00 4.89
CA CYS A 411 2.49 -17.83 4.22
C CYS A 411 3.20 -18.20 2.93
N CYS A 412 4.00 -19.28 2.93
CA CYS A 412 4.66 -19.77 1.71
C CYS A 412 3.64 -20.13 0.63
N ILE A 413 2.59 -20.88 0.98
CA ILE A 413 1.53 -21.29 0.04
C ILE A 413 0.74 -20.07 -0.48
N ALA A 414 0.34 -19.17 0.42
CA ALA A 414 -0.46 -17.98 0.07
C ALA A 414 0.33 -16.94 -0.74
N ALA A 415 1.66 -16.94 -0.69
CA ALA A 415 2.53 -16.11 -1.52
C ALA A 415 2.62 -16.61 -2.97
N LEU A 416 2.21 -17.84 -3.25
CA LEU A 416 2.18 -18.44 -4.59
C LEU A 416 0.80 -18.22 -5.26
N PRO A 417 0.72 -18.22 -6.61
CA PRO A 417 -0.54 -18.07 -7.34
C PRO A 417 -1.39 -19.36 -7.35
N VAL A 418 -1.52 -20.00 -6.19
CA VAL A 418 -2.23 -21.29 -6.02
C VAL A 418 -3.70 -21.17 -6.45
N LYS A 419 -4.33 -20.03 -6.11
CA LYS A 419 -5.71 -19.76 -6.54
C LYS A 419 -5.83 -19.82 -8.07
N GLN A 420 -4.95 -19.14 -8.79
CA GLN A 420 -4.96 -19.10 -10.27
C GLN A 420 -4.70 -20.48 -10.87
N TRP A 421 -3.78 -21.26 -10.29
CA TRP A 421 -3.50 -22.62 -10.72
C TRP A 421 -4.72 -23.53 -10.54
N LEU A 422 -5.37 -23.45 -9.37
CA LEU A 422 -6.55 -24.23 -9.05
C LEU A 422 -7.72 -23.85 -9.97
N GLU A 423 -8.00 -22.57 -10.15
CA GLU A 423 -9.05 -22.09 -11.06
C GLU A 423 -8.80 -22.58 -12.49
N THR A 424 -7.58 -22.47 -13.00
CA THR A 424 -7.21 -22.94 -14.34
C THR A 424 -7.37 -24.47 -14.47
N ALA A 425 -6.98 -25.22 -13.43
CA ALA A 425 -7.11 -26.68 -13.42
C ALA A 425 -8.57 -27.16 -13.38
N LEU A 426 -9.41 -26.46 -12.59
CA LEU A 426 -10.83 -26.79 -12.48
C LEU A 426 -11.62 -26.37 -13.74
N GLN A 427 -11.30 -25.23 -14.35
CA GLN A 427 -11.92 -24.79 -15.60
C GLN A 427 -11.67 -25.75 -16.76
N LYS A 428 -10.48 -26.35 -16.81
CA LYS A 428 -10.14 -27.35 -17.84
C LYS A 428 -10.96 -28.65 -17.73
N ARG A 429 -11.56 -28.94 -16.57
CA ARG A 429 -12.31 -30.19 -16.35
C ARG A 429 -13.76 -30.09 -16.79
N ASP A 430 -14.32 -28.91 -16.99
CA ASP A 430 -15.73 -28.58 -17.39
C ASP A 430 -16.83 -29.53 -16.83
N ALA A 431 -16.60 -30.10 -15.66
CA ALA A 431 -17.51 -31.01 -14.99
C ALA A 431 -18.38 -30.26 -13.96
N ALA A 432 -19.63 -30.71 -13.75
CA ALA A 432 -20.53 -30.10 -12.78
C ALA A 432 -19.92 -29.93 -11.38
N PRO A 433 -19.18 -30.91 -10.79
CA PRO A 433 -18.53 -30.72 -9.52
C PRO A 433 -17.41 -29.65 -9.54
N ALA A 434 -16.66 -29.52 -10.66
CA ALA A 434 -15.64 -28.48 -10.78
C ALA A 434 -16.28 -27.08 -10.81
N ARG A 435 -17.37 -26.90 -11.53
CA ARG A 435 -18.15 -25.64 -11.53
C ARG A 435 -18.72 -25.30 -10.15
N ALA A 436 -19.23 -26.32 -9.42
CA ALA A 436 -19.71 -26.13 -8.05
C ALA A 436 -18.56 -25.66 -7.10
N VAL A 437 -17.37 -26.26 -7.20
CA VAL A 437 -16.19 -25.84 -6.42
C VAL A 437 -15.78 -24.41 -6.76
N LEU A 438 -15.77 -24.02 -8.04
CA LEU A 438 -15.45 -22.65 -8.45
C LEU A 438 -16.45 -21.63 -7.93
N THR A 439 -17.74 -21.99 -7.84
CA THR A 439 -18.80 -21.08 -7.41
C THR A 439 -18.91 -20.97 -5.88
N TRP A 440 -18.88 -22.09 -5.18
CA TRP A 440 -19.13 -22.17 -3.73
C TRP A 440 -17.86 -22.22 -2.91
N GLY A 441 -16.78 -22.81 -3.43
CA GLY A 441 -15.51 -22.94 -2.70
C GLY A 441 -15.00 -21.63 -2.12
N PRO A 442 -14.87 -20.53 -2.91
CA PRO A 442 -14.43 -19.24 -2.39
C PRO A 442 -15.36 -18.67 -1.32
N LYS A 443 -16.68 -18.88 -1.42
CA LYS A 443 -17.67 -18.40 -0.45
C LYS A 443 -17.56 -19.13 0.87
N LEU A 444 -17.45 -20.47 0.83
CA LEU A 444 -17.26 -21.31 2.02
C LEU A 444 -15.92 -21.01 2.70
N ALA A 445 -14.87 -20.88 1.92
CA ALA A 445 -13.55 -20.48 2.44
C ALA A 445 -13.61 -19.10 3.12
N ALA A 446 -14.30 -18.12 2.50
CA ALA A 446 -14.48 -16.79 3.07
C ALA A 446 -15.23 -16.82 4.42
N MET A 447 -16.28 -17.66 4.54
CA MET A 447 -17.00 -17.86 5.81
C MET A 447 -16.13 -18.49 6.89
N ALA A 448 -15.34 -19.50 6.54
CA ALA A 448 -14.37 -20.11 7.45
C ALA A 448 -13.30 -19.08 7.91
N LEU A 449 -12.76 -18.28 6.97
CA LEU A 449 -11.81 -17.21 7.27
C LEU A 449 -12.44 -16.14 8.18
N LEU A 450 -13.71 -15.79 7.99
CA LEU A 450 -14.43 -14.88 8.87
C LEU A 450 -14.50 -15.43 10.30
N ALA A 451 -14.93 -16.69 10.45
CA ALA A 451 -15.03 -17.34 11.78
C ALA A 451 -13.66 -17.39 12.49
N CYS A 452 -12.61 -17.84 11.80
CA CYS A 452 -11.25 -17.87 12.35
C CYS A 452 -10.73 -16.47 12.70
N SER A 453 -10.96 -15.48 11.82
CA SER A 453 -10.55 -14.09 12.05
C SER A 453 -11.29 -13.47 13.24
N TYR A 454 -12.57 -13.78 13.40
CA TYR A 454 -13.38 -13.32 14.53
C TYR A 454 -12.87 -13.94 15.85
N CYS A 455 -12.56 -15.23 15.88
CA CYS A 455 -11.94 -15.86 17.06
C CYS A 455 -10.62 -15.15 17.43
N LYS A 456 -9.75 -14.88 16.47
CA LYS A 456 -8.49 -14.15 16.71
C LYS A 456 -8.72 -12.71 17.16
N LEU A 457 -9.78 -12.05 16.68
CA LEU A 457 -10.13 -10.69 17.07
C LEU A 457 -10.60 -10.61 18.53
N VAL A 458 -11.38 -11.59 18.97
CA VAL A 458 -11.92 -11.63 20.34
C VAL A 458 -10.85 -12.07 21.35
N THR A 459 -9.98 -13.01 20.98
CA THR A 459 -8.97 -13.59 21.87
C THR A 459 -7.66 -12.79 21.92
N GLY A 460 -7.39 -11.90 20.95
CA GLY A 460 -6.11 -11.23 20.82
C GLY A 460 -6.20 -9.72 20.61
N SER A 461 -5.46 -8.95 21.42
CA SER A 461 -5.30 -7.51 21.23
C SER A 461 -4.19 -7.11 20.23
N PHE A 462 -3.33 -8.07 19.85
CA PHE A 462 -2.20 -7.81 18.95
C PHE A 462 -2.66 -7.72 17.50
N ASN A 463 -2.84 -6.48 17.03
CA ASN A 463 -3.28 -6.19 15.67
C ASN A 463 -2.51 -4.97 15.11
N PRO A 464 -1.17 -5.07 14.98
CA PRO A 464 -0.36 -3.99 14.47
C PRO A 464 -0.68 -3.76 12.99
N PHE A 465 -0.64 -2.50 12.55
CA PHE A 465 -0.71 -2.16 11.14
C PHE A 465 0.57 -1.41 10.75
N ILE A 466 1.32 -2.01 9.82
CA ILE A 466 2.66 -1.52 9.46
C ILE A 466 2.65 -0.06 9.02
N TYR A 467 1.64 0.37 8.24
CA TYR A 467 1.53 1.73 7.72
C TYR A 467 1.33 2.83 8.78
N PHE A 468 1.03 2.49 10.02
CA PHE A 468 0.99 3.48 11.10
C PHE A 468 2.37 3.78 11.71
N ARG A 469 3.40 3.07 11.26
CA ARG A 469 4.78 3.29 11.70
C ARG A 469 5.57 4.24 10.77
N PHE A 470 5.00 4.62 9.63
CA PHE A 470 5.67 5.42 8.57
C PHE A 470 5.02 6.77 8.34
#